data_64694e058def58367b3a4d675bb134cb
#
_entry.id   64694e058def58367b3a4d675bb134cb
#
_cell.length_a   1.000
_cell.length_b   1.000
_cell.length_c   1.000
_cell.angle_alpha   90.00
_cell.angle_beta   90.00
_cell.angle_gamma   90.00
#
_symmetry.space_group_name_H-M   'P 1'
#
loop_
_entity.id
_entity.type
_entity.pdbx_description
1 polymer ?
#
loop_
_entity_poly.entity_id
_entity_poly.type
_entity_poly.pdbx_seq_one_letter_code
_entity_poly.pdbx_strand_id
1 'polypeptide(L)'
;MIQFRYGHVATFVPLLCTLLLTTSRVQAQIQKHTPQHAPGGVLGYVKWGFGNDNAPMQLAANSGMTFVGVGKARQGGEQLLWHVGAQGGQTQLVQTTARTADLARGTFMNYVGRDTLPPLRLYTYVSSAANGIRGTLAVGGTTKERLPIRAMKEGMAEYAVYPRALSATERMRVESAMALRHGITLNHSYFNSKGLVVRNYYRLKAYNHRVAGIIGDSTSCLYQATGQSAEGEAAVRVAAKAIGEGASYLWGDNAKRLAFAADRGNGKWMQRRWAATTMGTPVAGMTLTLDTRSIRQLEPLGEGESYYLAVDNSGTGKFPVGQLRYYKAHMGQADSVTFMGISAGVGESVFTFRAAKDFFSTIDVEQPRCSTGAKGALRVLLTGGTPPYRLTASVDGKAVCVHATADSIVTVPSLTQGKYVILAYDSSGKSLCSEVTLHNADLADVPDLEDVSFAQGAERDYHLETKGNYACRWKTPTGKYLDGRRVTLEEDGEYLVELTNDDGCSTLRTLNVTTATDDSFARYEVSPNPTRDGNVDVRVELTEAAPLALFLHAPDGALLQTEVREPESYHATRLYLPVVGVYILEMRSGEARRSVKIIRR
;
A
#
# COMPACT_ATOMS: atom_id res chain seq x y z
N MET A 1 -15.93 -65.79 -37.52
CA MET A 1 -16.42 -64.84 -38.54
C MET A 1 -16.72 -63.58 -37.75
N ILE A 2 -15.88 -62.56 -37.86
CA ILE A 2 -16.25 -61.23 -37.61
C ILE A 2 -15.13 -60.27 -37.50
N GLN A 3 -15.24 -59.23 -38.24
CA GLN A 3 -14.22 -58.19 -38.48
C GLN A 3 -14.00 -57.26 -37.29
N PHE A 4 -12.73 -56.99 -37.05
CA PHE A 4 -12.23 -55.83 -36.27
C PHE A 4 -12.42 -54.54 -37.05
N ARG A 5 -12.87 -53.46 -36.36
CA ARG A 5 -12.68 -52.08 -36.79
C ARG A 5 -11.93 -51.29 -35.71
N TYR A 6 -10.81 -50.75 -36.12
CA TYR A 6 -9.94 -49.86 -35.39
C TYR A 6 -10.66 -48.56 -34.99
N GLY A 7 -10.64 -48.23 -33.71
CA GLY A 7 -10.99 -46.93 -33.19
C GLY A 7 -9.70 -46.14 -32.88
N HIS A 8 -9.64 -44.91 -33.34
CA HIS A 8 -8.52 -44.00 -33.21
C HIS A 8 -8.16 -43.75 -31.74
N VAL A 9 -6.92 -44.00 -31.39
CA VAL A 9 -6.26 -43.51 -30.16
C VAL A 9 -5.99 -42.02 -30.36
N ALA A 10 -6.76 -41.19 -29.71
CA ALA A 10 -6.44 -39.78 -29.57
C ALA A 10 -5.27 -39.63 -28.58
N THR A 11 -4.10 -39.39 -29.11
CA THR A 11 -2.94 -38.96 -28.35
C THR A 11 -3.22 -37.60 -27.70
N PHE A 12 -3.48 -37.60 -26.39
CA PHE A 12 -3.43 -36.41 -25.58
C PHE A 12 -1.95 -35.96 -25.52
N VAL A 13 -1.63 -34.93 -26.28
CA VAL A 13 -0.41 -34.13 -26.08
C VAL A 13 -0.69 -33.27 -24.87
N PRO A 14 0.05 -33.41 -23.75
CA PRO A 14 -0.01 -32.43 -22.68
C PRO A 14 0.58 -31.14 -23.22
N LEU A 15 -0.27 -30.15 -23.42
CA LEU A 15 0.15 -28.78 -23.68
C LEU A 15 0.89 -28.32 -22.43
N LEU A 16 2.19 -28.49 -22.45
CA LEU A 16 3.11 -27.91 -21.48
C LEU A 16 3.00 -26.38 -21.63
N CYS A 17 2.07 -25.78 -20.91
CA CYS A 17 2.02 -24.35 -20.73
C CYS A 17 3.26 -23.97 -19.90
N THR A 18 4.40 -23.87 -20.57
CA THR A 18 5.54 -23.12 -20.08
C THR A 18 5.03 -21.72 -19.77
N LEU A 19 4.78 -21.47 -18.50
CA LEU A 19 4.59 -20.15 -17.94
C LEU A 19 5.96 -19.44 -18.05
N LEU A 20 6.31 -19.05 -19.26
CA LEU A 20 7.25 -17.95 -19.44
C LEU A 20 6.65 -16.77 -18.66
N LEU A 21 7.29 -16.41 -17.59
CA LEU A 21 7.27 -15.06 -17.03
C LEU A 21 7.66 -14.10 -18.16
N THR A 22 6.75 -13.94 -19.10
CA THR A 22 6.77 -12.80 -19.98
C THR A 22 6.49 -11.61 -19.06
N THR A 23 7.56 -10.94 -18.61
CA THR A 23 7.48 -9.48 -18.51
C THR A 23 6.56 -9.08 -19.62
N SER A 24 5.35 -8.66 -19.24
CA SER A 24 4.33 -8.25 -20.19
C SER A 24 5.01 -7.27 -21.15
N ARG A 25 5.41 -7.77 -22.30
CA ARG A 25 5.60 -6.92 -23.46
C ARG A 25 4.21 -6.34 -23.68
N VAL A 26 4.02 -5.16 -23.17
CA VAL A 26 3.09 -4.22 -23.77
C VAL A 26 3.69 -3.99 -25.15
N GLN A 27 3.42 -4.89 -26.08
CA GLN A 27 3.49 -4.59 -27.49
C GLN A 27 2.36 -3.61 -27.72
N ALA A 28 2.64 -2.32 -27.45
CA ALA A 28 1.94 -1.27 -28.12
C ALA A 28 2.06 -1.64 -29.61
N GLN A 29 0.95 -2.03 -30.24
CA GLN A 29 0.90 -2.10 -31.68
C GLN A 29 1.41 -0.72 -32.13
N ILE A 30 2.58 -0.71 -32.76
CA ILE A 30 3.14 0.45 -33.40
C ILE A 30 2.18 0.75 -34.56
N GLN A 31 1.11 1.50 -34.26
CA GLN A 31 0.36 2.16 -35.33
C GLN A 31 1.37 3.08 -36.01
N LYS A 32 1.50 2.93 -37.33
CA LYS A 32 2.32 3.82 -38.16
C LYS A 32 2.14 5.24 -37.65
N HIS A 33 3.22 5.87 -37.19
CA HIS A 33 3.19 7.21 -36.65
C HIS A 33 2.54 8.17 -37.64
N THR A 34 1.30 8.53 -37.39
CA THR A 34 0.68 9.65 -38.05
C THR A 34 1.19 10.93 -37.40
N PRO A 35 1.32 12.06 -38.13
CA PRO A 35 1.85 13.32 -37.60
C PRO A 35 1.11 13.87 -36.38
N GLN A 36 -0.03 13.28 -36.01
CA GLN A 36 -0.90 13.75 -34.93
C GLN A 36 -0.67 13.05 -33.58
N HIS A 37 0.20 12.05 -33.53
CA HIS A 37 0.41 11.23 -32.33
C HIS A 37 1.82 11.44 -31.76
N ALA A 38 1.89 11.67 -30.45
CA ALA A 38 3.14 11.92 -29.75
C ALA A 38 3.02 11.55 -28.26
N PRO A 39 4.11 11.22 -27.54
CA PRO A 39 4.06 11.03 -26.11
C PRO A 39 3.45 12.23 -25.40
N GLY A 40 2.40 12.01 -24.59
CA GLY A 40 1.65 13.09 -23.95
C GLY A 40 0.96 14.07 -24.92
N GLY A 41 0.81 13.70 -26.20
CA GLY A 41 0.29 14.58 -27.24
C GLY A 41 1.18 15.81 -27.52
N VAL A 42 2.46 15.77 -27.17
CA VAL A 42 3.43 16.86 -27.39
C VAL A 42 4.15 16.61 -28.70
N LEU A 43 3.79 17.38 -29.70
CA LEU A 43 4.36 17.31 -31.06
C LEU A 43 5.76 17.94 -31.12
N GLY A 44 6.44 17.71 -32.24
CA GLY A 44 7.75 18.30 -32.52
C GLY A 44 8.92 17.54 -31.89
N TYR A 45 8.74 16.26 -31.55
CA TYR A 45 9.85 15.37 -31.24
C TYR A 45 10.67 15.07 -32.52
N VAL A 46 11.98 14.94 -32.35
CA VAL A 46 12.86 14.49 -33.44
C VAL A 46 13.04 12.98 -33.45
N LYS A 47 12.86 12.36 -32.29
CA LYS A 47 12.91 10.92 -32.16
C LYS A 47 12.05 10.44 -30.98
N TRP A 48 11.31 9.38 -31.21
CA TRP A 48 10.59 8.62 -30.19
C TRP A 48 10.76 7.13 -30.49
N GLY A 49 11.16 6.35 -29.49
CA GLY A 49 11.48 4.94 -29.69
C GLY A 49 11.40 4.11 -28.42
N PHE A 50 11.49 2.81 -28.62
CA PHE A 50 11.49 1.80 -27.56
C PHE A 50 12.79 0.99 -27.60
N GLY A 51 13.35 0.75 -26.44
CA GLY A 51 14.63 0.05 -26.31
C GLY A 51 15.82 0.93 -26.65
N ASN A 52 16.97 0.30 -26.82
CA ASN A 52 18.18 0.99 -27.26
C ASN A 52 18.13 1.26 -28.75
N ASP A 53 18.56 2.44 -29.15
CA ASP A 53 18.61 2.84 -30.54
C ASP A 53 20.04 3.27 -30.90
N ASN A 54 20.67 2.48 -31.73
CA ASN A 54 22.05 2.69 -32.16
C ASN A 54 22.19 3.69 -33.33
N ALA A 55 21.08 4.21 -33.87
CA ALA A 55 21.12 5.23 -34.92
C ALA A 55 21.38 6.61 -34.30
N PRO A 56 22.58 7.18 -34.49
CA PRO A 56 22.92 8.48 -33.95
C PRO A 56 22.10 9.59 -34.62
N MET A 57 21.79 10.62 -33.85
CA MET A 57 21.01 11.77 -34.29
C MET A 57 21.84 13.03 -34.12
N GLN A 58 21.90 13.85 -35.19
CA GLN A 58 22.56 15.15 -35.12
C GLN A 58 21.65 16.16 -34.40
N LEU A 59 22.17 16.78 -33.34
CA LEU A 59 21.52 17.88 -32.66
C LEU A 59 21.94 19.18 -33.33
N ALA A 60 20.94 20.00 -33.74
CA ALA A 60 21.20 21.28 -34.36
C ALA A 60 21.87 22.25 -33.37
N ALA A 61 22.74 23.10 -33.90
CA ALA A 61 23.36 24.15 -33.08
C ALA A 61 22.31 25.14 -32.57
N ASN A 62 22.47 25.61 -31.31
CA ASN A 62 21.69 26.67 -30.69
C ASN A 62 20.21 26.35 -30.38
N SER A 63 19.79 25.11 -30.42
CA SER A 63 18.49 24.71 -29.86
C SER A 63 18.66 24.11 -28.46
N GLY A 64 17.73 24.40 -27.57
CA GLY A 64 17.61 23.65 -26.36
C GLY A 64 17.28 22.18 -26.68
N MET A 65 17.37 21.32 -25.68
CA MET A 65 17.01 19.91 -25.82
C MET A 65 16.19 19.45 -24.62
N THR A 66 15.18 18.65 -24.89
CA THR A 66 14.54 17.85 -23.84
C THR A 66 14.65 16.37 -24.19
N PHE A 67 15.16 15.60 -23.25
CA PHE A 67 15.14 14.16 -23.27
C PHE A 67 14.24 13.67 -22.14
N VAL A 68 13.28 12.81 -22.46
CA VAL A 68 12.47 12.07 -21.48
C VAL A 68 12.60 10.59 -21.80
N GLY A 69 12.94 9.77 -20.81
CA GLY A 69 13.14 8.36 -21.07
C GLY A 69 12.94 7.49 -19.83
N VAL A 70 12.52 6.25 -20.06
CA VAL A 70 12.37 5.21 -19.06
C VAL A 70 13.55 4.28 -19.13
N GLY A 71 14.36 4.28 -18.07
CA GLY A 71 15.54 3.42 -17.92
C GLY A 71 15.22 2.22 -17.04
N LYS A 72 15.84 1.07 -17.38
CA LYS A 72 15.81 -0.15 -16.56
C LYS A 72 16.98 -0.13 -15.60
N ALA A 73 16.74 -0.13 -14.29
CA ALA A 73 17.77 -0.38 -13.30
C ALA A 73 18.04 -1.88 -13.21
N ARG A 74 19.30 -2.30 -13.34
CA ARG A 74 19.74 -3.67 -13.04
C ARG A 74 20.52 -3.70 -11.74
N GLN A 75 20.36 -4.74 -10.94
CA GLN A 75 21.27 -5.01 -9.83
C GLN A 75 22.70 -5.19 -10.38
N GLY A 76 23.63 -4.43 -9.86
CA GLY A 76 25.06 -4.63 -10.10
C GLY A 76 25.77 -3.67 -11.04
N GLY A 77 25.15 -2.55 -11.50
CA GLY A 77 25.92 -1.59 -12.30
C GLY A 77 25.15 -0.37 -12.81
N GLU A 78 25.89 0.70 -13.01
CA GLU A 78 25.43 1.92 -13.66
C GLU A 78 25.20 1.65 -15.15
N GLN A 79 24.04 2.08 -15.68
CA GLN A 79 23.68 1.86 -17.09
C GLN A 79 23.62 3.18 -17.85
N LEU A 80 24.13 3.16 -19.08
CA LEU A 80 24.08 4.31 -19.97
C LEU A 80 22.65 4.47 -20.52
N LEU A 81 22.08 5.66 -20.36
CA LEU A 81 20.80 6.02 -20.94
C LEU A 81 20.97 6.71 -22.30
N TRP A 82 21.77 7.74 -22.34
CA TRP A 82 22.13 8.44 -23.57
C TRP A 82 23.43 9.24 -23.38
N HIS A 83 24.06 9.62 -24.49
CA HIS A 83 25.19 10.54 -24.49
C HIS A 83 25.20 11.40 -25.75
N VAL A 84 25.84 12.55 -25.66
CA VAL A 84 26.12 13.45 -26.78
C VAL A 84 27.62 13.53 -26.96
N GLY A 85 28.09 13.15 -28.15
CA GLY A 85 29.47 13.31 -28.58
C GLY A 85 29.68 14.58 -29.39
N ALA A 86 30.85 15.23 -29.28
CA ALA A 86 31.26 16.34 -30.13
C ALA A 86 31.61 15.88 -31.56
N GLN A 87 31.61 16.81 -32.50
CA GLN A 87 32.35 16.58 -33.77
C GLN A 87 33.83 16.39 -33.45
N GLY A 88 34.33 15.19 -33.64
CA GLY A 88 35.68 14.82 -33.26
C GLY A 88 35.78 13.69 -32.23
N GLY A 89 34.64 13.15 -31.77
CA GLY A 89 34.59 11.88 -31.05
C GLY A 89 34.71 11.94 -29.53
N GLN A 90 34.74 13.12 -28.89
CA GLN A 90 34.72 13.23 -27.44
C GLN A 90 33.30 13.36 -26.91
N THR A 91 32.92 12.54 -25.92
CA THR A 91 31.65 12.67 -25.20
C THR A 91 31.64 13.95 -24.37
N GLN A 92 30.63 14.78 -24.56
CA GLN A 92 30.46 16.05 -23.84
C GLN A 92 29.44 15.95 -22.72
N LEU A 93 28.35 15.24 -22.94
CA LEU A 93 27.26 15.09 -21.99
C LEU A 93 26.80 13.65 -21.95
N VAL A 94 26.59 13.14 -20.75
CA VAL A 94 26.15 11.75 -20.54
C VAL A 94 25.13 11.66 -19.44
N GLN A 95 24.11 10.87 -19.63
CA GLN A 95 23.16 10.49 -18.60
C GLN A 95 23.16 8.96 -18.42
N THR A 96 23.27 8.55 -17.17
CA THR A 96 23.21 7.15 -16.75
C THR A 96 22.09 6.96 -15.75
N THR A 97 21.88 5.73 -15.31
CA THR A 97 20.93 5.42 -14.23
C THR A 97 21.35 6.00 -12.87
N ALA A 98 22.61 6.42 -12.71
CA ALA A 98 23.15 6.93 -11.44
C ALA A 98 23.44 8.43 -11.44
N ARG A 99 23.71 9.04 -12.60
CA ARG A 99 24.15 10.44 -12.70
C ARG A 99 23.93 11.06 -14.06
N THR A 100 23.95 12.39 -14.08
CA THR A 100 24.20 13.20 -15.29
C THR A 100 25.55 13.87 -15.16
N ALA A 101 26.37 13.82 -16.21
CA ALA A 101 27.69 14.44 -16.24
C ALA A 101 27.84 15.33 -17.48
N ASP A 102 28.19 16.59 -17.30
CA ASP A 102 28.68 17.50 -18.34
C ASP A 102 30.20 17.46 -18.31
N LEU A 103 30.78 16.67 -19.17
CA LEU A 103 32.23 16.44 -19.21
C LEU A 103 32.98 17.63 -19.80
N ALA A 104 32.31 18.47 -20.62
CA ALA A 104 32.91 19.68 -21.16
C ALA A 104 33.14 20.74 -20.06
N ARG A 105 32.24 20.76 -19.05
CA ARG A 105 32.31 21.70 -17.90
C ARG A 105 32.85 21.07 -16.63
N GLY A 106 33.11 19.76 -16.62
CA GLY A 106 33.57 19.03 -15.42
C GLY A 106 32.52 18.97 -14.31
N THR A 107 31.23 19.10 -14.63
CA THR A 107 30.14 19.08 -13.65
C THR A 107 29.43 17.74 -13.61
N PHE A 108 29.10 17.29 -12.39
CA PHE A 108 28.44 16.00 -12.14
C PHE A 108 27.26 16.21 -11.21
N MET A 109 26.12 15.59 -11.56
CA MET A 109 24.94 15.51 -10.70
C MET A 109 24.61 14.04 -10.46
N ASN A 110 24.88 13.56 -9.23
CA ASN A 110 24.56 12.20 -8.82
C ASN A 110 23.11 12.12 -8.33
N TYR A 111 22.45 11.01 -8.66
CA TYR A 111 21.11 10.70 -8.13
C TYR A 111 21.24 9.98 -6.80
N VAL A 112 20.47 10.41 -5.81
CA VAL A 112 20.51 9.85 -4.45
C VAL A 112 19.71 8.54 -4.41
N GLY A 113 20.15 7.55 -3.62
CA GLY A 113 19.41 6.33 -3.32
C GLY A 113 19.67 5.16 -4.27
N ARG A 114 20.87 4.58 -4.20
CA ARG A 114 21.30 3.49 -5.10
C ARG A 114 20.70 2.11 -4.78
N ASP A 115 20.41 1.81 -3.52
CA ASP A 115 20.24 0.43 -3.07
C ASP A 115 18.79 -0.07 -3.06
N THR A 116 17.81 0.80 -3.26
CA THR A 116 16.37 0.46 -3.24
C THR A 116 15.61 0.97 -4.46
N LEU A 117 16.26 1.02 -5.63
CA LEU A 117 15.66 1.60 -6.82
C LEU A 117 14.63 0.66 -7.47
N PRO A 118 13.42 1.16 -7.84
CA PRO A 118 12.49 0.36 -8.63
C PRO A 118 13.14 -0.06 -9.95
N PRO A 119 12.72 -1.20 -10.51
CA PRO A 119 13.31 -1.78 -11.72
C PRO A 119 13.19 -0.88 -12.95
N LEU A 120 12.24 0.05 -12.95
CA LEU A 120 12.03 1.05 -13.99
C LEU A 120 11.99 2.46 -13.38
N ARG A 121 12.62 3.42 -14.05
CA ARG A 121 12.62 4.84 -13.65
C ARG A 121 12.46 5.74 -14.85
N LEU A 122 11.79 6.88 -14.60
CA LEU A 122 11.70 7.97 -15.55
C LEU A 122 12.87 8.94 -15.31
N TYR A 123 13.52 9.34 -16.39
CA TYR A 123 14.61 10.31 -16.41
C TYR A 123 14.25 11.43 -17.35
N THR A 124 14.39 12.66 -16.89
CA THR A 124 14.17 13.85 -17.70
C THR A 124 15.39 14.74 -17.67
N TYR A 125 15.82 15.20 -18.83
CA TYR A 125 16.85 16.21 -18.98
C TYR A 125 16.33 17.34 -19.84
N VAL A 126 16.54 18.59 -19.40
CA VAL A 126 16.14 19.79 -20.13
C VAL A 126 17.31 20.77 -20.18
N SER A 127 17.67 21.19 -21.37
CA SER A 127 18.60 22.32 -21.56
C SER A 127 17.93 23.45 -22.32
N SER A 128 18.23 24.69 -21.93
CA SER A 128 17.78 25.89 -22.66
C SER A 128 18.65 26.14 -23.89
N ALA A 129 18.17 26.98 -24.82
CA ALA A 129 18.93 27.41 -25.98
C ALA A 129 20.24 28.12 -25.62
N ALA A 130 20.31 28.83 -24.48
CA ALA A 130 21.51 29.49 -23.99
C ALA A 130 22.66 28.51 -23.65
N ASN A 131 22.30 27.27 -23.34
CA ASN A 131 23.22 26.17 -23.08
C ASN A 131 23.23 25.15 -24.22
N GLY A 132 23.10 25.58 -25.46
CA GLY A 132 22.94 24.76 -26.65
C GLY A 132 23.91 23.58 -26.70
N ILE A 133 23.37 22.39 -26.82
CA ILE A 133 24.12 21.15 -26.94
C ILE A 133 24.32 20.89 -28.44
N ARG A 134 25.59 20.78 -28.84
CA ARG A 134 25.96 20.45 -30.22
C ARG A 134 26.55 19.07 -30.26
N GLY A 135 26.23 18.29 -31.27
CA GLY A 135 26.87 17.02 -31.49
C GLY A 135 25.90 15.91 -31.86
N THR A 136 26.39 14.72 -31.77
CA THR A 136 25.65 13.50 -32.11
C THR A 136 25.11 12.87 -30.84
N LEU A 137 23.78 12.79 -30.72
CA LEU A 137 23.10 12.09 -29.64
C LEU A 137 22.96 10.61 -29.99
N ALA A 138 23.35 9.75 -29.07
CA ALA A 138 23.06 8.33 -29.13
C ALA A 138 22.28 7.90 -27.87
N VAL A 139 21.27 7.05 -28.05
CA VAL A 139 20.38 6.57 -26.98
C VAL A 139 20.69 5.12 -26.70
N GLY A 140 21.13 4.84 -25.48
CA GLY A 140 21.64 3.52 -25.10
C GLY A 140 22.89 3.16 -25.92
N GLY A 141 23.24 1.89 -25.92
CA GLY A 141 24.09 1.34 -26.95
C GLY A 141 25.59 1.48 -26.80
N THR A 142 26.25 1.03 -27.83
CA THR A 142 27.71 0.88 -27.93
C THR A 142 28.28 2.15 -28.52
N THR A 143 29.12 2.85 -27.78
CA THR A 143 30.05 3.77 -28.42
C THR A 143 31.33 3.03 -28.71
N LYS A 144 31.95 3.30 -29.86
CA LYS A 144 33.36 3.02 -30.11
C LYS A 144 34.27 3.91 -29.24
N GLU A 145 33.68 4.90 -28.60
CA GLU A 145 34.33 5.88 -27.74
C GLU A 145 34.50 5.31 -26.33
N ARG A 146 35.66 5.56 -25.73
CA ARG A 146 35.91 5.30 -24.31
C ARG A 146 35.07 6.30 -23.49
N LEU A 147 33.91 5.86 -23.02
CA LEU A 147 33.20 6.64 -22.00
C LEU A 147 34.05 6.66 -20.73
N PRO A 148 34.25 7.81 -20.09
CA PRO A 148 34.96 7.91 -18.82
C PRO A 148 34.17 7.28 -17.65
N ILE A 149 33.05 6.65 -17.95
CA ILE A 149 32.13 6.01 -17.01
C ILE A 149 31.98 4.55 -17.41
N ARG A 150 32.21 3.66 -16.45
CA ARG A 150 31.98 2.22 -16.60
C ARG A 150 30.48 1.96 -16.55
N ALA A 151 29.77 2.06 -17.69
CA ALA A 151 28.35 1.85 -17.79
C ALA A 151 28.02 0.65 -18.68
N MET A 152 26.98 -0.11 -18.28
CA MET A 152 26.52 -1.28 -19.05
C MET A 152 25.58 -0.86 -20.20
N LYS A 153 25.52 -1.68 -21.25
CA LYS A 153 24.98 -1.36 -22.58
C LYS A 153 23.46 -1.40 -22.74
N GLU A 154 22.70 -1.87 -21.77
CA GLU A 154 21.26 -2.09 -21.93
C GLU A 154 20.48 -1.42 -20.82
N GLY A 155 19.77 -0.35 -21.12
CA GLY A 155 19.08 0.39 -20.08
C GLY A 155 17.76 1.07 -20.47
N MET A 156 17.49 1.29 -21.74
CA MET A 156 16.28 2.02 -22.18
C MET A 156 15.09 1.10 -22.39
N ALA A 157 13.91 1.54 -21.91
CA ALA A 157 12.63 0.92 -22.24
C ALA A 157 11.86 1.76 -23.26
N GLU A 158 11.83 3.09 -23.07
CA GLU A 158 11.18 4.07 -23.95
C GLU A 158 11.91 5.41 -23.83
N TYR A 159 11.93 6.20 -24.88
CA TYR A 159 12.48 7.56 -24.85
C TYR A 159 11.84 8.47 -25.90
N ALA A 160 11.86 9.77 -25.63
CA ALA A 160 11.51 10.82 -26.59
C ALA A 160 12.52 11.97 -26.49
N VAL A 161 12.90 12.51 -27.65
CA VAL A 161 13.84 13.62 -27.79
C VAL A 161 13.17 14.78 -28.52
N TYR A 162 13.22 15.94 -27.91
CA TYR A 162 12.72 17.20 -28.47
C TYR A 162 13.89 18.14 -28.73
N PRO A 163 13.95 18.82 -29.92
CA PRO A 163 15.01 19.76 -30.26
C PRO A 163 14.76 21.16 -29.64
N ARG A 164 14.14 21.20 -28.47
CA ARG A 164 13.84 22.41 -27.70
C ARG A 164 13.66 22.09 -26.22
N ALA A 165 13.75 23.10 -25.38
CA ALA A 165 13.28 23.00 -24.02
C ALA A 165 11.75 22.92 -23.99
N LEU A 166 11.19 21.84 -23.46
CA LEU A 166 9.77 21.74 -23.21
C LEU A 166 9.37 22.62 -22.02
N SER A 167 8.20 23.23 -22.10
CA SER A 167 7.58 23.87 -20.95
C SER A 167 7.29 22.82 -19.84
N ALA A 168 7.08 23.27 -18.61
CA ALA A 168 6.77 22.38 -17.49
C ALA A 168 5.51 21.53 -17.78
N THR A 169 4.48 22.13 -18.35
CA THR A 169 3.23 21.42 -18.69
C THR A 169 3.44 20.39 -19.80
N GLU A 170 4.16 20.71 -20.85
CA GLU A 170 4.48 19.76 -21.93
C GLU A 170 5.29 18.58 -21.38
N ARG A 171 6.31 18.88 -20.57
CA ARG A 171 7.13 17.85 -19.94
C ARG A 171 6.29 16.91 -19.08
N MET A 172 5.45 17.45 -18.17
CA MET A 172 4.59 16.64 -17.32
C MET A 172 3.60 15.76 -18.10
N ARG A 173 3.13 16.22 -19.28
CA ARG A 173 2.30 15.40 -20.16
C ARG A 173 3.08 14.21 -20.74
N VAL A 174 4.29 14.45 -21.24
CA VAL A 174 5.17 13.38 -21.74
C VAL A 174 5.53 12.39 -20.64
N GLU A 175 5.94 12.89 -19.49
CA GLU A 175 6.27 12.10 -18.31
C GLU A 175 5.08 11.23 -17.87
N SER A 176 3.87 11.80 -17.84
CA SER A 176 2.64 11.08 -17.49
C SER A 176 2.32 9.95 -18.45
N ALA A 177 2.44 10.17 -19.75
CA ALA A 177 2.16 9.14 -20.75
C ALA A 177 3.15 7.96 -20.62
N MET A 178 4.44 8.26 -20.47
CA MET A 178 5.47 7.23 -20.30
C MET A 178 5.32 6.51 -18.96
N ALA A 179 5.09 7.25 -17.87
CA ALA A 179 4.92 6.68 -16.54
C ALA A 179 3.72 5.71 -16.47
N LEU A 180 2.57 6.08 -17.03
CA LEU A 180 1.39 5.23 -17.08
C LEU A 180 1.63 3.96 -17.91
N ARG A 181 2.29 4.09 -19.06
CA ARG A 181 2.63 2.94 -19.93
C ARG A 181 3.52 1.93 -19.21
N HIS A 182 4.44 2.41 -18.39
CA HIS A 182 5.41 1.58 -17.69
C HIS A 182 5.09 1.30 -16.23
N GLY A 183 3.97 1.80 -15.68
CA GLY A 183 3.57 1.61 -14.29
C GLY A 183 4.51 2.27 -13.28
N ILE A 184 5.02 3.46 -13.61
CA ILE A 184 5.97 4.23 -12.78
C ILE A 184 5.22 5.30 -12.01
N THR A 185 5.52 5.45 -10.72
CA THR A 185 4.99 6.51 -9.88
C THR A 185 5.75 7.82 -10.11
N LEU A 186 5.00 8.90 -10.36
CA LEU A 186 5.54 10.26 -10.48
C LEU A 186 5.45 11.01 -9.15
N ASN A 187 6.32 12.01 -8.99
CA ASN A 187 6.30 12.96 -7.87
C ASN A 187 5.49 14.23 -8.16
N HIS A 188 4.67 14.20 -9.18
CA HIS A 188 3.74 15.25 -9.58
C HIS A 188 2.43 14.65 -10.11
N SER A 189 1.43 15.51 -10.40
CA SER A 189 0.14 15.10 -10.96
C SER A 189 0.30 14.48 -12.35
N TYR A 190 -0.58 13.54 -12.70
CA TYR A 190 -0.65 12.93 -14.02
C TYR A 190 -1.57 13.74 -14.93
N PHE A 191 -1.16 13.91 -16.17
CA PHE A 191 -1.86 14.69 -17.18
C PHE A 191 -2.17 13.85 -18.43
N ASN A 192 -3.30 14.10 -19.05
CA ASN A 192 -3.59 13.58 -20.39
C ASN A 192 -3.00 14.47 -21.49
N SER A 193 -3.18 14.07 -22.76
CA SER A 193 -2.72 14.84 -23.94
C SER A 193 -3.31 16.25 -24.04
N LYS A 194 -4.48 16.49 -23.47
CA LYS A 194 -5.14 17.81 -23.44
C LYS A 194 -4.65 18.71 -22.30
N GLY A 195 -3.72 18.22 -21.46
CA GLY A 195 -3.23 18.94 -20.29
C GLY A 195 -4.19 18.94 -19.09
N LEU A 196 -5.21 18.10 -19.10
CA LEU A 196 -6.09 17.92 -17.95
C LEU A 196 -5.46 16.99 -16.92
N VAL A 197 -5.60 17.33 -15.64
CA VAL A 197 -5.13 16.50 -14.54
C VAL A 197 -6.03 15.26 -14.43
N VAL A 198 -5.48 14.08 -14.71
CA VAL A 198 -6.19 12.79 -14.58
C VAL A 198 -5.98 12.14 -13.21
N ARG A 199 -4.93 12.54 -12.49
CA ARG A 199 -4.71 12.19 -11.06
C ARG A 199 -3.95 13.32 -10.38
N ASN A 200 -4.52 13.87 -9.32
CA ASN A 200 -3.91 14.98 -8.58
C ASN A 200 -2.99 14.47 -7.46
N TYR A 201 -1.69 14.72 -7.60
CA TYR A 201 -0.66 14.32 -6.64
C TYR A 201 -0.88 14.91 -5.24
N TYR A 202 -1.18 16.20 -5.17
CA TYR A 202 -1.29 16.93 -3.89
C TYR A 202 -2.55 16.55 -3.13
N ARG A 203 -3.67 16.39 -3.83
CA ARG A 203 -4.95 15.99 -3.24
C ARG A 203 -4.91 14.55 -2.70
N LEU A 204 -4.21 13.65 -3.40
CA LEU A 204 -4.08 12.24 -3.05
C LEU A 204 -2.72 11.91 -2.42
N LYS A 205 -2.10 12.88 -1.71
CA LYS A 205 -0.74 12.76 -1.15
C LYS A 205 -0.52 11.47 -0.34
N ALA A 206 -1.52 11.03 0.41
CA ALA A 206 -1.44 9.80 1.20
C ALA A 206 -1.47 8.50 0.35
N TYR A 207 -1.74 8.59 -0.96
CA TYR A 207 -1.93 7.47 -1.87
C TYR A 207 -1.05 7.56 -3.12
N ASN A 208 0.12 8.15 -3.00
CA ASN A 208 1.03 8.36 -4.13
C ASN A 208 2.15 7.30 -4.18
N HIS A 209 1.81 6.04 -3.88
CA HIS A 209 2.72 4.91 -4.00
C HIS A 209 2.15 3.91 -5.02
N ARG A 210 3.05 3.29 -5.79
CA ARG A 210 2.72 2.25 -6.77
C ARG A 210 1.56 2.64 -7.69
N VAL A 211 1.64 3.86 -8.24
CA VAL A 211 0.59 4.39 -9.11
C VAL A 211 0.58 3.63 -10.43
N ALA A 212 -0.63 3.27 -10.84
CA ALA A 212 -0.89 2.67 -12.14
C ALA A 212 -2.27 3.12 -12.66
N GLY A 213 -2.58 2.79 -13.91
CA GLY A 213 -3.85 3.20 -14.50
C GLY A 213 -4.21 2.45 -15.76
N ILE A 214 -5.50 2.53 -16.09
CA ILE A 214 -6.03 2.23 -17.41
C ILE A 214 -6.55 3.55 -18.00
N ILE A 215 -6.30 3.77 -19.28
CA ILE A 215 -6.57 5.07 -19.94
C ILE A 215 -6.73 4.91 -21.44
N GLY A 216 -7.68 5.66 -22.01
CA GLY A 216 -7.85 5.86 -23.45
C GLY A 216 -7.47 7.28 -23.84
N ASP A 217 -6.27 7.48 -24.39
CA ASP A 217 -5.74 8.75 -24.87
C ASP A 217 -4.94 8.51 -26.17
N SER A 218 -5.66 8.41 -27.27
CA SER A 218 -5.09 8.09 -28.57
C SER A 218 -4.04 9.10 -29.03
N THR A 219 -4.23 10.37 -28.72
CA THR A 219 -3.29 11.46 -29.05
C THR A 219 -1.93 11.25 -28.38
N SER A 220 -1.89 10.66 -27.19
CA SER A 220 -0.65 10.25 -26.51
C SER A 220 -0.11 8.89 -26.97
N CYS A 221 -0.72 8.24 -27.95
CA CYS A 221 -0.51 6.82 -28.25
C CYS A 221 -0.63 5.94 -27.01
N LEU A 222 -1.54 6.28 -26.11
CA LEU A 222 -1.76 5.59 -24.86
C LEU A 222 -3.19 5.06 -24.80
N TYR A 223 -3.37 3.83 -25.30
CA TYR A 223 -4.60 3.08 -25.15
C TYR A 223 -4.29 1.84 -24.32
N GLN A 224 -4.56 1.94 -23.02
CA GLN A 224 -4.16 0.93 -22.05
C GLN A 224 -5.38 0.46 -21.27
N ALA A 225 -5.91 -0.70 -21.65
CA ALA A 225 -7.04 -1.34 -20.97
C ALA A 225 -6.63 -2.22 -19.77
N THR A 226 -5.34 -2.40 -19.53
CA THR A 226 -4.81 -3.15 -18.39
C THR A 226 -3.66 -2.37 -17.77
N GLY A 227 -3.67 -2.23 -16.44
CA GLY A 227 -2.64 -1.52 -15.69
C GLY A 227 -2.17 -2.30 -14.46
N GLN A 228 -0.90 -2.11 -14.12
CA GLN A 228 -0.25 -2.57 -12.90
C GLN A 228 0.99 -1.72 -12.67
N SER A 229 1.33 -1.41 -11.43
CA SER A 229 2.60 -0.75 -11.14
C SER A 229 3.78 -1.69 -11.36
N ALA A 230 4.89 -1.15 -11.84
CA ALA A 230 6.16 -1.88 -11.98
C ALA A 230 7.00 -1.87 -10.69
N GLU A 231 6.54 -1.17 -9.65
CA GLU A 231 7.25 -1.05 -8.38
C GLU A 231 7.05 -2.28 -7.50
N GLY A 232 7.99 -2.51 -6.57
CA GLY A 232 7.92 -3.61 -5.62
C GLY A 232 6.63 -3.57 -4.78
N GLU A 233 6.14 -4.72 -4.38
CA GLU A 233 4.88 -4.90 -3.65
C GLU A 233 3.62 -4.39 -4.38
N ALA A 234 3.64 -4.31 -5.71
CA ALA A 234 2.48 -3.96 -6.52
C ALA A 234 1.49 -5.13 -6.59
N ALA A 235 0.62 -5.22 -5.60
CA ALA A 235 -0.30 -6.34 -5.46
C ALA A 235 -1.58 -6.24 -6.31
N VAL A 236 -1.88 -5.07 -6.89
CA VAL A 236 -3.13 -4.82 -7.60
C VAL A 236 -2.91 -4.64 -9.09
N ARG A 237 -3.66 -5.40 -9.89
CA ARG A 237 -3.80 -5.25 -11.33
C ARG A 237 -5.27 -4.99 -11.67
N VAL A 238 -5.53 -4.04 -12.56
CA VAL A 238 -6.88 -3.76 -13.07
C VAL A 238 -6.90 -3.95 -14.57
N ALA A 239 -7.97 -4.57 -15.07
CA ALA A 239 -8.22 -4.73 -16.50
C ALA A 239 -9.67 -4.36 -16.82
N ALA A 240 -9.89 -3.72 -17.96
CA ALA A 240 -11.20 -3.49 -18.56
C ALA A 240 -11.26 -4.16 -19.93
N LYS A 241 -12.46 -4.55 -20.38
CA LYS A 241 -12.61 -5.09 -21.75
C LYS A 241 -12.26 -4.05 -22.81
N ALA A 242 -12.61 -2.80 -22.55
CA ALA A 242 -12.27 -1.64 -23.36
C ALA A 242 -12.26 -0.41 -22.47
N ILE A 243 -11.54 0.63 -22.90
CA ILE A 243 -11.58 1.95 -22.29
C ILE A 243 -11.89 2.98 -23.35
N GLY A 244 -12.86 3.87 -23.07
CA GLY A 244 -13.25 4.93 -24.00
C GLY A 244 -12.18 5.99 -24.19
N GLU A 245 -12.19 6.69 -25.32
CA GLU A 245 -11.32 7.85 -25.56
C GLU A 245 -11.60 8.94 -24.51
N GLY A 246 -10.54 9.46 -23.88
CA GLY A 246 -10.62 10.44 -22.81
C GLY A 246 -11.01 9.87 -21.44
N ALA A 247 -11.36 8.59 -21.35
CA ALA A 247 -11.63 7.93 -20.08
C ALA A 247 -10.35 7.45 -19.42
N SER A 248 -10.31 7.53 -18.10
CA SER A 248 -9.20 6.97 -17.31
C SER A 248 -9.66 6.52 -15.93
N TYR A 249 -8.97 5.48 -15.40
CA TYR A 249 -9.08 5.03 -14.03
C TYR A 249 -7.66 4.78 -13.50
N LEU A 250 -7.16 5.68 -12.67
CA LEU A 250 -5.80 5.66 -12.11
C LEU A 250 -5.88 5.43 -10.60
N TRP A 251 -5.07 4.53 -10.07
CA TRP A 251 -5.00 4.22 -8.64
C TRP A 251 -3.58 4.27 -8.11
N GLY A 252 -3.45 4.46 -6.81
CA GLY A 252 -2.21 4.35 -6.06
C GLY A 252 -2.53 4.05 -4.61
N ASP A 253 -1.58 3.57 -3.83
CA ASP A 253 -1.80 3.12 -2.47
C ASP A 253 -1.13 3.98 -1.40
N ASN A 254 -1.45 3.70 -0.13
CA ASN A 254 -0.99 4.44 1.04
C ASN A 254 0.27 3.84 1.70
N ALA A 255 0.97 2.94 1.02
CA ALA A 255 2.18 2.26 1.49
C ALA A 255 2.07 1.51 2.84
N LYS A 256 0.88 1.35 3.40
CA LYS A 256 0.71 0.51 4.58
C LYS A 256 1.00 -0.96 4.24
N ARG A 257 1.13 -1.79 5.27
CA ARG A 257 1.42 -3.22 5.12
C ARG A 257 0.37 -3.93 4.26
N LEU A 258 0.81 -4.86 3.43
CA LEU A 258 -0.06 -5.83 2.76
C LEU A 258 -0.37 -6.96 3.74
N ALA A 259 -1.17 -6.67 4.74
CA ALA A 259 -1.58 -7.63 5.76
C ALA A 259 -3.03 -7.37 6.15
N PHE A 260 -3.75 -8.42 6.48
CA PHE A 260 -5.07 -8.33 7.08
C PHE A 260 -4.94 -8.13 8.60
N ALA A 261 -5.73 -7.21 9.15
CA ALA A 261 -5.86 -7.00 10.59
C ALA A 261 -7.30 -7.29 10.99
N ALA A 262 -7.48 -7.88 12.18
CA ALA A 262 -8.80 -8.10 12.74
C ALA A 262 -9.51 -6.75 12.93
N ASP A 263 -10.78 -6.70 12.53
CA ASP A 263 -11.69 -5.62 12.89
C ASP A 263 -12.47 -6.06 14.15
N ARG A 264 -12.87 -5.11 14.98
CA ARG A 264 -13.73 -5.34 16.16
C ARG A 264 -15.14 -5.85 15.79
N GLY A 265 -15.33 -6.26 14.55
CA GLY A 265 -16.55 -6.85 13.99
C GLY A 265 -16.28 -8.17 13.28
N ASN A 266 -17.10 -8.50 12.31
CA ASN A 266 -17.07 -9.77 11.59
C ASN A 266 -16.08 -9.73 10.41
N GLY A 267 -14.79 -10.01 10.63
CA GLY A 267 -13.83 -10.18 9.55
C GLY A 267 -12.51 -9.45 9.76
N LYS A 268 -11.66 -9.50 8.74
CA LYS A 268 -10.33 -8.90 8.75
C LYS A 268 -10.22 -7.94 7.57
N TRP A 269 -9.70 -6.74 7.81
CA TRP A 269 -9.48 -5.72 6.80
C TRP A 269 -8.02 -5.63 6.40
N MET A 270 -7.77 -5.47 5.09
CA MET A 270 -6.44 -5.14 4.58
C MET A 270 -6.02 -3.75 5.07
N GLN A 271 -4.83 -3.65 5.66
CA GLN A 271 -4.29 -2.37 6.16
C GLN A 271 -3.95 -1.40 5.02
N ARG A 272 -3.45 -1.94 3.89
CA ARG A 272 -3.19 -1.14 2.69
C ARG A 272 -4.51 -0.75 2.04
N ARG A 273 -4.61 0.52 1.65
CA ARG A 273 -5.75 1.09 0.93
C ARG A 273 -5.27 1.75 -0.35
N TRP A 274 -6.12 1.77 -1.33
CA TRP A 274 -5.87 2.39 -2.62
C TRP A 274 -6.90 3.48 -2.87
N ALA A 275 -6.45 4.65 -3.35
CA ALA A 275 -7.34 5.68 -3.86
C ALA A 275 -7.28 5.71 -5.38
N ALA A 276 -8.44 5.70 -6.01
CA ALA A 276 -8.57 5.76 -7.46
C ALA A 276 -9.24 7.07 -7.89
N THR A 277 -8.86 7.55 -9.07
CA THR A 277 -9.49 8.69 -9.75
C THR A 277 -10.01 8.22 -11.10
N THR A 278 -11.30 8.44 -11.35
CA THR A 278 -11.94 8.20 -12.65
C THR A 278 -12.20 9.54 -13.32
N MET A 279 -11.72 9.73 -14.54
CA MET A 279 -11.93 10.94 -15.33
C MET A 279 -12.56 10.59 -16.70
N GLY A 280 -13.20 11.60 -17.30
CA GLY A 280 -13.89 11.47 -18.59
C GLY A 280 -15.25 10.79 -18.43
N THR A 281 -15.36 9.55 -18.84
CA THR A 281 -16.58 8.74 -18.69
C THR A 281 -16.43 7.68 -17.62
N PRO A 282 -17.53 7.21 -17.00
CA PRO A 282 -17.49 6.07 -16.08
C PRO A 282 -16.85 4.83 -16.76
N VAL A 283 -16.08 4.08 -15.97
CA VAL A 283 -15.47 2.83 -16.43
C VAL A 283 -16.21 1.66 -15.78
N ALA A 284 -16.78 0.80 -16.61
CA ALA A 284 -17.60 -0.32 -16.14
C ALA A 284 -17.02 -1.66 -16.57
N GLY A 285 -17.44 -2.73 -15.88
CA GLY A 285 -17.05 -4.11 -16.21
C GLY A 285 -15.58 -4.41 -16.00
N MET A 286 -14.91 -3.67 -15.10
CA MET A 286 -13.52 -3.92 -14.76
C MET A 286 -13.37 -5.22 -13.97
N THR A 287 -12.20 -5.81 -14.15
CA THR A 287 -11.68 -6.91 -13.34
C THR A 287 -10.48 -6.42 -12.56
N LEU A 288 -10.50 -6.63 -11.25
CA LEU A 288 -9.36 -6.34 -10.37
C LEU A 288 -8.80 -7.67 -9.87
N THR A 289 -7.50 -7.84 -9.98
CA THR A 289 -6.77 -9.01 -9.47
C THR A 289 -5.84 -8.57 -8.36
N LEU A 290 -5.92 -9.27 -7.22
CA LEU A 290 -5.02 -9.13 -6.07
C LEU A 290 -4.02 -10.28 -6.10
N ASP A 291 -2.72 -9.98 -6.15
CA ASP A 291 -1.64 -10.96 -6.00
C ASP A 291 -1.48 -11.31 -4.52
N THR A 292 -1.84 -12.54 -4.15
CA THR A 292 -1.81 -13.01 -2.77
C THR A 292 -0.42 -13.37 -2.28
N ARG A 293 0.55 -13.64 -3.18
CA ARG A 293 1.95 -13.90 -2.82
C ARG A 293 2.63 -12.72 -2.13
N SER A 294 2.16 -11.51 -2.45
CA SER A 294 2.65 -10.28 -1.84
C SER A 294 2.11 -10.03 -0.44
N ILE A 295 1.12 -10.80 0.01
CA ILE A 295 0.48 -10.62 1.32
C ILE A 295 1.30 -11.40 2.35
N ARG A 296 1.91 -10.67 3.27
CA ARG A 296 2.66 -11.26 4.38
C ARG A 296 1.69 -11.90 5.38
N GLN A 297 2.00 -13.12 5.82
CA GLN A 297 1.20 -13.87 6.80
C GLN A 297 -0.26 -14.01 6.33
N LEU A 298 -0.44 -14.46 5.08
CA LEU A 298 -1.77 -14.80 4.59
C LEU A 298 -2.28 -16.03 5.32
N GLU A 299 -3.14 -15.79 6.30
CA GLU A 299 -3.85 -16.90 6.96
C GLU A 299 -4.83 -17.54 5.97
N PRO A 300 -4.99 -18.86 5.97
CA PRO A 300 -6.02 -19.52 5.20
C PRO A 300 -7.40 -18.95 5.58
N LEU A 301 -8.29 -18.84 4.60
CA LEU A 301 -9.68 -18.50 4.86
C LEU A 301 -10.32 -19.63 5.68
N GLY A 302 -11.07 -19.26 6.72
CA GLY A 302 -11.88 -20.17 7.49
C GLY A 302 -13.05 -20.74 6.67
N GLU A 303 -13.73 -21.74 7.22
CA GLU A 303 -14.92 -22.30 6.58
C GLU A 303 -16.00 -21.22 6.41
N GLY A 304 -16.53 -21.11 5.20
CA GLY A 304 -17.54 -20.10 4.83
C GLY A 304 -17.02 -18.67 4.76
N GLU A 305 -15.70 -18.45 4.75
CA GLU A 305 -15.08 -17.15 4.50
C GLU A 305 -14.72 -16.96 3.03
N SER A 306 -14.74 -15.71 2.61
CA SER A 306 -14.36 -15.27 1.26
C SER A 306 -13.65 -13.94 1.32
N TYR A 307 -12.86 -13.65 0.28
CA TYR A 307 -12.34 -12.30 0.07
C TYR A 307 -13.39 -11.43 -0.61
N TYR A 308 -13.44 -10.18 -0.18
CA TYR A 308 -14.28 -9.12 -0.73
C TYR A 308 -13.44 -7.91 -1.07
N LEU A 309 -13.66 -7.34 -2.24
CA LEU A 309 -13.21 -5.98 -2.56
C LEU A 309 -14.26 -5.00 -2.02
N ALA A 310 -13.86 -4.14 -1.13
CA ALA A 310 -14.67 -3.04 -0.59
C ALA A 310 -14.34 -1.75 -1.31
N VAL A 311 -15.31 -1.11 -1.94
CA VAL A 311 -15.16 0.15 -2.68
C VAL A 311 -16.01 1.23 -2.02
N ASP A 312 -15.35 2.25 -1.51
CA ASP A 312 -15.94 3.47 -0.98
C ASP A 312 -16.05 4.52 -2.10
N ASN A 313 -17.25 4.69 -2.63
CA ASN A 313 -17.55 5.67 -3.69
C ASN A 313 -17.65 7.11 -3.17
N SER A 314 -17.57 7.34 -1.85
CA SER A 314 -17.47 8.70 -1.29
C SER A 314 -16.08 9.31 -1.47
N GLY A 315 -15.07 8.49 -1.73
CA GLY A 315 -13.67 8.91 -1.83
C GLY A 315 -13.02 9.29 -0.50
N THR A 316 -13.74 9.18 0.61
CA THR A 316 -13.24 9.60 1.94
C THR A 316 -12.32 8.56 2.60
N GLY A 317 -12.41 7.30 2.19
CA GLY A 317 -11.73 6.18 2.84
C GLY A 317 -12.33 5.79 4.19
N LYS A 318 -13.52 6.32 4.52
CA LYS A 318 -14.27 5.95 5.73
C LYS A 318 -15.24 4.79 5.51
N PHE A 319 -15.49 4.43 4.24
CA PHE A 319 -16.37 3.33 3.82
C PHE A 319 -17.81 3.47 4.32
N PRO A 320 -18.49 4.64 4.17
CA PRO A 320 -19.82 4.85 4.69
C PRO A 320 -20.83 3.91 4.02
N VAL A 321 -21.70 3.30 4.80
CA VAL A 321 -22.68 2.28 4.38
C VAL A 321 -23.44 2.66 3.09
N GLY A 322 -23.84 3.93 2.94
CA GLY A 322 -24.60 4.38 1.77
C GLY A 322 -23.78 4.52 0.47
N GLN A 323 -22.48 4.52 0.54
CA GLN A 323 -21.55 4.67 -0.59
C GLN A 323 -20.60 3.48 -0.76
N LEU A 324 -20.73 2.48 0.10
CA LEU A 324 -19.92 1.28 0.12
C LEU A 324 -20.50 0.20 -0.79
N ARG A 325 -19.67 -0.41 -1.60
CA ARG A 325 -20.01 -1.59 -2.40
C ARG A 325 -19.00 -2.70 -2.17
N TYR A 326 -19.52 -3.92 -2.07
CA TYR A 326 -18.71 -5.12 -1.98
C TYR A 326 -18.80 -5.94 -3.26
N TYR A 327 -17.64 -6.48 -3.68
CA TYR A 327 -17.54 -7.45 -4.75
C TYR A 327 -16.92 -8.71 -4.16
N LYS A 328 -17.64 -9.83 -4.21
CA LYS A 328 -17.14 -11.12 -3.74
C LYS A 328 -16.08 -11.61 -4.71
N ALA A 329 -15.03 -12.24 -4.19
CA ALA A 329 -13.99 -12.85 -4.97
C ALA A 329 -14.53 -14.04 -5.78
N HIS A 330 -14.07 -14.11 -7.01
CA HIS A 330 -14.12 -15.35 -7.79
C HIS A 330 -12.81 -16.09 -7.53
N MET A 331 -12.88 -17.37 -7.18
CA MET A 331 -11.69 -18.19 -6.93
C MET A 331 -10.80 -18.16 -8.17
N GLY A 332 -9.60 -17.60 -8.02
CA GLY A 332 -8.59 -17.50 -9.05
C GLY A 332 -7.58 -18.64 -9.01
N GLN A 333 -6.46 -18.47 -9.67
CA GLN A 333 -5.29 -19.35 -9.56
C GLN A 333 -4.73 -19.29 -8.13
N ALA A 334 -3.93 -20.28 -7.74
CA ALA A 334 -3.41 -20.47 -6.38
C ALA A 334 -2.79 -19.19 -5.73
N ASP A 335 -2.29 -18.28 -6.55
CA ASP A 335 -1.52 -17.10 -6.11
C ASP A 335 -2.25 -15.76 -6.36
N SER A 336 -3.53 -15.78 -6.72
CA SER A 336 -4.27 -14.55 -6.99
C SER A 336 -5.77 -14.70 -6.77
N VAL A 337 -6.40 -13.59 -6.38
CA VAL A 337 -7.83 -13.46 -6.18
C VAL A 337 -8.38 -12.41 -7.14
N THR A 338 -9.48 -12.72 -7.81
CA THR A 338 -10.06 -11.89 -8.86
C THR A 338 -11.45 -11.41 -8.47
N PHE A 339 -11.72 -10.13 -8.70
CA PHE A 339 -13.02 -9.47 -8.51
C PHE A 339 -13.51 -8.96 -9.86
N MET A 340 -14.76 -9.26 -10.22
CA MET A 340 -15.32 -8.95 -11.53
C MET A 340 -16.49 -7.97 -11.45
N GLY A 341 -16.82 -7.36 -12.61
CA GLY A 341 -17.99 -6.51 -12.74
C GLY A 341 -17.89 -5.16 -12.02
N ILE A 342 -16.66 -4.72 -11.71
CA ILE A 342 -16.42 -3.48 -10.99
C ILE A 342 -16.76 -2.31 -11.91
N SER A 343 -17.48 -1.34 -11.35
CA SER A 343 -17.81 -0.09 -12.05
C SER A 343 -17.39 1.11 -11.20
N ALA A 344 -16.72 2.07 -11.83
CA ALA A 344 -16.29 3.33 -11.22
C ALA A 344 -16.98 4.50 -11.91
N GLY A 345 -17.72 5.29 -11.14
CA GLY A 345 -18.24 6.60 -11.58
C GLY A 345 -17.10 7.61 -11.69
N VAL A 346 -17.35 8.73 -12.40
CA VAL A 346 -16.40 9.84 -12.44
C VAL A 346 -16.20 10.43 -11.05
N GLY A 347 -14.96 10.67 -10.67
CA GLY A 347 -14.58 11.19 -9.36
C GLY A 347 -13.54 10.32 -8.66
N GLU A 348 -13.46 10.47 -7.35
CA GLU A 348 -12.53 9.71 -6.51
C GLU A 348 -13.26 8.59 -5.77
N SER A 349 -12.60 7.47 -5.61
CA SER A 349 -13.02 6.35 -4.78
C SER A 349 -11.83 5.79 -4.00
N VAL A 350 -12.11 5.16 -2.87
CA VAL A 350 -11.09 4.44 -2.10
C VAL A 350 -11.48 2.97 -2.02
N PHE A 351 -10.54 2.07 -2.19
CA PHE A 351 -10.83 0.65 -2.06
C PHE A 351 -9.81 -0.08 -1.20
N THR A 352 -10.23 -1.20 -0.67
CA THR A 352 -9.39 -2.13 0.08
C THR A 352 -10.00 -3.53 0.02
N PHE A 353 -9.40 -4.50 0.71
CA PHE A 353 -9.88 -5.88 0.74
C PHE A 353 -10.30 -6.27 2.15
N ARG A 354 -11.28 -7.14 2.21
CA ARG A 354 -11.81 -7.72 3.45
C ARG A 354 -11.88 -9.24 3.31
N ALA A 355 -11.46 -9.96 4.35
CA ALA A 355 -11.75 -11.38 4.51
C ALA A 355 -12.89 -11.50 5.53
N ALA A 356 -13.99 -12.12 5.16
CA ALA A 356 -15.17 -12.22 6.01
C ALA A 356 -16.00 -13.46 5.65
N LYS A 357 -16.87 -13.88 6.56
CA LYS A 357 -17.90 -14.90 6.29
C LYS A 357 -18.80 -14.45 5.15
N ASP A 358 -19.44 -15.39 4.49
CA ASP A 358 -20.34 -15.12 3.35
C ASP A 358 -21.63 -14.36 3.74
N PHE A 359 -21.90 -14.20 5.02
CA PHE A 359 -22.93 -13.32 5.55
C PHE A 359 -22.32 -12.47 6.67
N PHE A 360 -22.21 -11.16 6.46
CA PHE A 360 -21.62 -10.21 7.41
C PHE A 360 -22.27 -8.83 7.35
N SER A 361 -21.99 -8.00 8.34
CA SER A 361 -22.46 -6.61 8.39
C SER A 361 -21.32 -5.60 8.30
N THR A 362 -21.69 -4.38 7.89
CA THR A 362 -20.89 -3.15 8.05
C THR A 362 -21.80 -2.11 8.69
N ILE A 363 -21.32 -1.41 9.70
CA ILE A 363 -22.17 -0.55 10.53
C ILE A 363 -21.58 0.85 10.55
N ASP A 364 -22.39 1.84 10.15
CA ASP A 364 -22.13 3.25 10.43
C ASP A 364 -22.81 3.63 11.75
N VAL A 365 -22.12 4.43 12.53
CA VAL A 365 -22.57 4.87 13.84
C VAL A 365 -22.78 6.38 13.84
N GLU A 366 -24.00 6.81 14.12
CA GLU A 366 -24.30 8.17 14.48
C GLU A 366 -24.36 8.26 16.01
N GLN A 367 -23.43 9.02 16.58
CA GLN A 367 -23.29 9.10 18.02
C GLN A 367 -24.36 10.01 18.65
N PRO A 368 -24.93 9.65 19.82
CA PRO A 368 -25.85 10.53 20.57
C PRO A 368 -25.09 11.77 21.08
N ARG A 369 -25.86 12.86 21.32
CA ARG A 369 -25.32 14.12 21.85
C ARG A 369 -26.08 14.52 23.12
N CYS A 370 -25.38 14.64 24.22
CA CYS A 370 -25.93 15.07 25.50
C CYS A 370 -26.39 16.53 25.45
N SER A 371 -25.58 17.43 24.90
CA SER A 371 -25.86 18.88 24.85
C SER A 371 -27.16 19.25 24.14
N THR A 372 -27.55 18.46 23.15
CA THR A 372 -28.77 18.68 22.36
C THR A 372 -29.89 17.69 22.67
N GLY A 373 -29.63 16.67 23.49
CA GLY A 373 -30.52 15.54 23.71
C GLY A 373 -30.74 14.66 22.48
N ALA A 374 -29.94 14.85 21.41
CA ALA A 374 -30.05 14.09 20.19
C ALA A 374 -29.69 12.62 20.42
N LYS A 375 -30.53 11.73 19.92
CA LYS A 375 -30.32 10.29 19.98
C LYS A 375 -29.39 9.85 18.86
N GLY A 376 -28.63 8.78 19.12
CA GLY A 376 -27.81 8.13 18.12
C GLY A 376 -28.61 7.22 17.19
N ALA A 377 -27.93 6.72 16.15
CA ALA A 377 -28.48 5.74 15.23
C ALA A 377 -27.39 4.80 14.71
N LEU A 378 -27.80 3.60 14.30
CA LEU A 378 -26.96 2.68 13.56
C LEU A 378 -27.51 2.50 12.15
N ARG A 379 -26.63 2.54 11.16
CA ARG A 379 -26.93 2.20 9.79
C ARG A 379 -26.18 0.92 9.44
N VAL A 380 -26.91 -0.17 9.28
CA VAL A 380 -26.34 -1.53 9.10
C VAL A 380 -26.50 -1.94 7.65
N LEU A 381 -25.39 -2.21 6.97
CA LEU A 381 -25.36 -2.87 5.65
C LEU A 381 -25.15 -4.36 5.87
N LEU A 382 -26.12 -5.17 5.48
CA LEU A 382 -26.03 -6.61 5.44
C LEU A 382 -25.46 -7.02 4.06
N THR A 383 -24.40 -7.80 4.06
CA THR A 383 -23.74 -8.25 2.83
C THR A 383 -23.75 -9.78 2.75
N GLY A 384 -24.16 -10.30 1.61
CA GLY A 384 -24.38 -11.75 1.43
C GLY A 384 -25.67 -12.22 2.10
N GLY A 385 -25.77 -13.54 2.34
CA GLY A 385 -27.00 -14.16 2.81
C GLY A 385 -28.15 -14.12 1.77
N THR A 386 -29.34 -14.55 2.18
CA THR A 386 -30.54 -14.59 1.33
C THR A 386 -31.65 -13.76 1.99
N PRO A 387 -32.17 -12.68 1.34
CA PRO A 387 -33.28 -11.91 1.89
C PRO A 387 -34.58 -12.76 1.90
N PRO A 388 -35.58 -12.42 2.75
CA PRO A 388 -35.57 -11.33 3.71
C PRO A 388 -34.69 -11.58 4.93
N TYR A 389 -34.22 -10.48 5.52
CA TYR A 389 -33.38 -10.50 6.72
C TYR A 389 -34.21 -10.15 7.97
N ARG A 390 -33.84 -10.74 9.11
CA ARG A 390 -34.35 -10.35 10.43
C ARG A 390 -33.18 -9.84 11.25
N LEU A 391 -33.24 -8.56 11.64
CA LEU A 391 -32.23 -7.89 12.46
C LEU A 391 -32.80 -7.57 13.83
N THR A 392 -32.05 -7.84 14.89
CA THR A 392 -32.35 -7.47 16.27
C THR A 392 -31.17 -6.66 16.82
N ALA A 393 -31.45 -5.48 17.33
CA ALA A 393 -30.50 -4.70 18.12
C ALA A 393 -30.88 -4.81 19.60
N SER A 394 -29.90 -5.10 20.46
CA SER A 394 -30.11 -5.22 21.89
C SER A 394 -28.99 -4.51 22.67
N VAL A 395 -29.35 -3.99 23.85
CA VAL A 395 -28.43 -3.41 24.84
C VAL A 395 -28.74 -4.05 26.20
N ASP A 396 -27.71 -4.44 26.95
CA ASP A 396 -27.82 -5.16 28.22
C ASP A 396 -28.82 -6.35 28.16
N GLY A 397 -28.78 -7.09 27.06
CA GLY A 397 -29.64 -8.26 26.80
C GLY A 397 -31.11 -7.94 26.47
N LYS A 398 -31.50 -6.66 26.43
CA LYS A 398 -32.85 -6.25 26.08
C LYS A 398 -32.92 -5.78 24.63
N ALA A 399 -33.83 -6.35 23.85
CA ALA A 399 -34.05 -5.92 22.48
C ALA A 399 -34.66 -4.50 22.48
N VAL A 400 -33.98 -3.60 21.75
CA VAL A 400 -34.44 -2.21 21.55
C VAL A 400 -35.03 -2.01 20.15
N CYS A 401 -34.72 -2.91 19.20
CA CYS A 401 -35.28 -2.89 17.87
C CYS A 401 -35.31 -4.31 17.31
N VAL A 402 -36.40 -4.65 16.63
CA VAL A 402 -36.51 -5.88 15.79
C VAL A 402 -37.04 -5.46 14.44
N HIS A 403 -36.31 -5.76 13.37
CA HIS A 403 -36.65 -5.34 12.03
C HIS A 403 -36.60 -6.56 11.06
N ALA A 404 -37.64 -6.69 10.25
CA ALA A 404 -37.66 -7.69 9.16
C ALA A 404 -37.73 -6.92 7.84
N THR A 405 -36.82 -7.19 6.91
CA THR A 405 -36.69 -6.44 5.66
C THR A 405 -36.10 -7.26 4.54
N ALA A 406 -36.46 -6.92 3.31
CA ALA A 406 -35.78 -7.40 2.11
C ALA A 406 -34.58 -6.51 1.74
N ASP A 407 -34.49 -5.31 2.31
CA ASP A 407 -33.42 -4.36 2.02
C ASP A 407 -32.13 -4.78 2.74
N SER A 408 -31.02 -4.57 2.06
CA SER A 408 -29.68 -4.84 2.62
C SER A 408 -29.22 -3.76 3.59
N ILE A 409 -29.85 -2.57 3.62
CA ILE A 409 -29.51 -1.47 4.53
C ILE A 409 -30.67 -1.29 5.52
N VAL A 410 -30.34 -1.40 6.81
CA VAL A 410 -31.27 -1.22 7.93
C VAL A 410 -30.81 -0.07 8.79
N THR A 411 -31.74 0.84 9.16
CA THR A 411 -31.46 1.91 10.12
C THR A 411 -32.12 1.59 11.45
N VAL A 412 -31.36 1.64 12.53
CA VAL A 412 -31.81 1.51 13.92
C VAL A 412 -31.72 2.88 14.58
N PRO A 413 -32.82 3.64 14.69
CA PRO A 413 -32.78 5.00 15.19
C PRO A 413 -32.99 5.08 16.73
N SER A 414 -32.85 6.28 17.26
CA SER A 414 -33.24 6.65 18.64
C SER A 414 -32.45 5.93 19.74
N LEU A 415 -31.19 5.65 19.48
CA LEU A 415 -30.31 4.96 20.41
C LEU A 415 -29.64 5.93 21.40
N THR A 416 -29.44 5.46 22.63
CA THR A 416 -28.62 6.13 23.65
C THR A 416 -27.21 5.57 23.65
N GLN A 417 -26.33 6.16 24.44
CA GLN A 417 -25.02 5.54 24.67
C GLN A 417 -25.17 4.14 25.25
N GLY A 418 -24.29 3.23 24.89
CA GLY A 418 -24.32 1.84 25.34
C GLY A 418 -23.58 0.90 24.38
N LYS A 419 -23.34 -0.32 24.85
CA LYS A 419 -22.80 -1.40 24.02
C LYS A 419 -23.96 -2.20 23.43
N TYR A 420 -24.11 -2.12 22.11
CA TYR A 420 -25.18 -2.78 21.37
C TYR A 420 -24.69 -4.07 20.74
N VAL A 421 -25.51 -5.10 20.80
CA VAL A 421 -25.34 -6.36 20.07
C VAL A 421 -26.35 -6.37 18.92
N ILE A 422 -25.85 -6.48 17.70
CA ILE A 422 -26.63 -6.60 16.47
C ILE A 422 -26.59 -8.04 16.03
N LEU A 423 -27.74 -8.70 16.09
CA LEU A 423 -27.92 -10.06 15.64
C LEU A 423 -28.77 -10.05 14.36
N ALA A 424 -28.32 -10.65 13.28
CA ALA A 424 -29.10 -10.75 12.07
C ALA A 424 -29.16 -12.20 11.56
N TYR A 425 -30.30 -12.55 10.98
CA TYR A 425 -30.55 -13.84 10.31
C TYR A 425 -30.99 -13.56 8.87
N ASP A 426 -30.57 -14.41 7.96
CA ASP A 426 -31.09 -14.48 6.62
C ASP A 426 -32.24 -15.51 6.53
N SER A 427 -32.95 -15.55 5.40
CA SER A 427 -34.06 -16.51 5.20
C SER A 427 -33.62 -17.98 5.13
N SER A 428 -32.33 -18.25 4.91
CA SER A 428 -31.76 -19.59 4.91
C SER A 428 -31.32 -20.08 6.30
N GLY A 429 -31.46 -19.23 7.34
CA GLY A 429 -31.07 -19.54 8.72
C GLY A 429 -29.61 -19.21 9.04
N LYS A 430 -28.83 -18.62 8.13
CA LYS A 430 -27.51 -18.10 8.46
C LYS A 430 -27.64 -16.91 9.40
N SER A 431 -26.72 -16.81 10.36
CA SER A 431 -26.71 -15.74 11.34
C SER A 431 -25.37 -15.00 11.37
N LEU A 432 -25.40 -13.75 11.77
CA LEU A 432 -24.25 -12.95 12.13
C LEU A 432 -24.53 -12.23 13.47
N CYS A 433 -23.46 -11.97 14.21
CA CYS A 433 -23.47 -11.19 15.42
C CYS A 433 -22.39 -10.12 15.33
N SER A 434 -22.71 -8.88 15.64
CA SER A 434 -21.78 -7.75 15.67
C SER A 434 -22.01 -6.93 16.93
N GLU A 435 -20.93 -6.46 17.55
CA GLU A 435 -20.97 -5.56 18.68
C GLU A 435 -20.58 -4.16 18.24
N VAL A 436 -21.23 -3.14 18.79
CA VAL A 436 -20.96 -1.74 18.51
C VAL A 436 -21.22 -0.90 19.75
N THR A 437 -20.30 0.02 20.06
CA THR A 437 -20.47 0.93 21.20
C THR A 437 -20.84 2.31 20.70
N LEU A 438 -21.95 2.86 21.24
CA LEU A 438 -22.32 4.25 21.06
C LEU A 438 -21.82 5.03 22.28
N HIS A 439 -21.12 6.13 22.02
CA HIS A 439 -20.62 7.05 23.04
C HIS A 439 -21.09 8.48 22.75
N ASN A 440 -21.08 9.34 23.75
CA ASN A 440 -21.53 10.71 23.58
C ASN A 440 -20.56 11.53 22.71
N ALA A 441 -21.07 12.09 21.60
CA ALA A 441 -20.27 12.88 20.67
C ALA A 441 -19.78 14.22 21.25
N ASP A 442 -20.43 14.76 22.27
CA ASP A 442 -20.03 16.02 22.91
C ASP A 442 -18.76 15.86 23.77
N LEU A 443 -18.38 14.64 24.06
CA LEU A 443 -17.16 14.27 24.77
C LEU A 443 -16.12 13.64 23.81
N ALA A 444 -16.08 14.13 22.59
CA ALA A 444 -15.15 13.66 21.56
C ALA A 444 -13.68 13.93 21.90
N ASP A 445 -13.40 14.85 22.83
CA ASP A 445 -12.03 15.14 23.30
C ASP A 445 -11.46 14.02 24.19
N VAL A 446 -12.31 13.10 24.64
CA VAL A 446 -11.85 11.87 25.29
C VAL A 446 -11.40 10.90 24.20
N PRO A 447 -10.09 10.63 24.07
CA PRO A 447 -9.60 9.74 23.03
C PRO A 447 -10.12 8.30 23.24
N ASP A 448 -10.16 7.54 22.15
CA ASP A 448 -10.31 6.09 22.24
C ASP A 448 -9.11 5.53 22.99
N LEU A 449 -9.33 4.50 23.81
CA LEU A 449 -8.27 3.89 24.59
C LEU A 449 -7.53 2.89 23.72
N GLU A 450 -6.21 2.92 23.81
CA GLU A 450 -5.36 1.92 23.16
C GLU A 450 -5.37 0.63 23.98
N ASP A 451 -5.48 -0.52 23.30
CA ASP A 451 -5.44 -1.83 23.93
C ASP A 451 -4.11 -2.03 24.64
N VAL A 452 -4.15 -2.63 25.81
CA VAL A 452 -2.98 -2.79 26.68
C VAL A 452 -2.63 -4.27 26.83
N SER A 453 -1.35 -4.58 26.67
CA SER A 453 -0.82 -5.91 26.91
C SER A 453 0.19 -5.86 28.05
N PHE A 454 -0.06 -6.63 29.09
CA PHE A 454 0.84 -6.75 30.26
C PHE A 454 1.69 -8.02 30.15
N ALA A 455 2.96 -7.92 30.50
CA ALA A 455 3.77 -9.12 30.64
C ALA A 455 3.24 -10.03 31.77
N GLN A 456 3.42 -11.33 31.61
CA GLN A 456 2.98 -12.29 32.66
C GLN A 456 3.65 -11.99 34.00
N GLY A 457 2.83 -11.80 35.05
CA GLY A 457 3.30 -11.45 36.39
C GLY A 457 3.67 -9.98 36.61
N ALA A 458 3.45 -9.09 35.65
CA ALA A 458 3.64 -7.65 35.84
C ALA A 458 2.51 -7.04 36.68
N GLU A 459 2.81 -5.94 37.38
CA GLU A 459 1.77 -5.09 37.98
C GLU A 459 0.89 -4.52 36.86
N ARG A 460 -0.44 -4.61 37.06
CA ARG A 460 -1.44 -4.21 36.05
C ARG A 460 -2.12 -2.89 36.40
N ASP A 461 -1.37 -1.96 36.96
CA ASP A 461 -1.87 -0.64 37.26
C ASP A 461 -2.01 0.15 35.97
N TYR A 462 -3.21 0.69 35.76
CA TYR A 462 -3.55 1.51 34.60
C TYR A 462 -3.94 2.91 35.04
N HIS A 463 -3.39 3.91 34.39
CA HIS A 463 -3.73 5.30 34.61
C HIS A 463 -4.36 5.90 33.36
N LEU A 464 -5.62 6.28 33.47
CA LEU A 464 -6.36 6.93 32.39
C LEU A 464 -5.99 8.42 32.32
N GLU A 465 -5.25 8.80 31.27
CA GLU A 465 -4.92 10.19 30.98
C GLU A 465 -6.02 10.86 30.15
N THR A 466 -6.61 11.92 30.68
CA THR A 466 -7.62 12.74 29.98
C THR A 466 -7.35 14.22 30.19
N LYS A 467 -7.66 15.04 29.17
CA LYS A 467 -7.55 16.50 29.21
C LYS A 467 -8.67 17.20 29.96
N GLY A 468 -9.47 16.58 30.72
CA GLY A 468 -10.60 17.15 31.44
C GLY A 468 -10.75 16.56 32.82
N ASN A 469 -11.65 17.14 33.61
CA ASN A 469 -12.05 16.55 34.88
C ASN A 469 -13.22 15.60 34.62
N TYR A 470 -12.98 14.29 34.78
CA TYR A 470 -13.98 13.25 34.59
C TYR A 470 -14.01 12.31 35.80
N ALA A 471 -15.21 11.99 36.27
CA ALA A 471 -15.42 10.83 37.10
C ALA A 471 -15.37 9.57 36.22
N CYS A 472 -14.56 8.59 36.60
CA CYS A 472 -14.33 7.38 35.82
C CYS A 472 -14.89 6.17 36.57
N ARG A 473 -15.75 5.40 35.92
CA ARG A 473 -16.31 4.15 36.43
C ARG A 473 -16.07 3.03 35.42
N TRP A 474 -15.37 2.02 35.86
CA TRP A 474 -14.98 0.88 35.05
C TRP A 474 -15.86 -0.32 35.32
N LYS A 475 -16.27 -1.03 34.28
CA LYS A 475 -16.88 -2.36 34.37
C LYS A 475 -15.86 -3.37 33.86
N THR A 476 -15.48 -4.33 34.72
CA THR A 476 -14.54 -5.40 34.38
C THR A 476 -15.18 -6.45 33.46
N PRO A 477 -14.40 -7.32 32.81
CA PRO A 477 -14.92 -8.43 32.00
C PRO A 477 -15.89 -9.34 32.77
N THR A 478 -15.68 -9.53 34.08
CA THR A 478 -16.56 -10.32 34.97
C THR A 478 -17.76 -9.52 35.51
N GLY A 479 -17.87 -8.23 35.16
CA GLY A 479 -18.99 -7.38 35.53
C GLY A 479 -18.86 -6.65 36.86
N LYS A 480 -17.71 -6.71 37.54
CA LYS A 480 -17.43 -5.86 38.71
C LYS A 480 -17.24 -4.40 38.30
N TYR A 481 -17.40 -3.50 39.26
CA TYR A 481 -17.16 -2.08 39.04
C TYR A 481 -15.95 -1.59 39.82
N LEU A 482 -15.12 -0.77 39.18
CA LEU A 482 -13.98 -0.06 39.77
C LEU A 482 -14.21 1.44 39.53
N ASP A 483 -13.80 2.28 40.48
CA ASP A 483 -13.95 3.73 40.35
C ASP A 483 -12.57 4.42 40.37
N GLY A 484 -12.45 5.50 39.62
CA GLY A 484 -11.25 6.32 39.57
C GLY A 484 -10.46 6.26 38.25
N ARG A 485 -9.50 7.17 38.13
CA ARG A 485 -8.60 7.23 36.95
C ARG A 485 -7.46 6.23 37.02
N ARG A 486 -7.10 5.78 38.22
CA ARG A 486 -6.12 4.71 38.46
C ARG A 486 -6.86 3.48 38.93
N VAL A 487 -6.66 2.40 38.22
CA VAL A 487 -7.29 1.11 38.51
C VAL A 487 -6.31 -0.02 38.23
N THR A 488 -6.42 -1.11 38.97
CA THR A 488 -5.68 -2.33 38.72
C THR A 488 -6.52 -3.24 37.83
N LEU A 489 -6.01 -3.59 36.63
CA LEU A 489 -6.70 -4.39 35.63
C LEU A 489 -6.35 -5.87 35.79
N GLU A 490 -6.97 -6.55 36.77
CA GLU A 490 -6.61 -7.91 37.20
C GLU A 490 -6.91 -9.00 36.15
N GLU A 491 -7.89 -8.77 35.28
CA GLU A 491 -8.44 -9.77 34.37
C GLU A 491 -8.09 -9.43 32.91
N ASP A 492 -7.85 -10.45 32.09
CA ASP A 492 -7.79 -10.28 30.63
C ASP A 492 -9.22 -10.15 30.09
N GLY A 493 -9.39 -9.31 29.08
CA GLY A 493 -10.66 -9.10 28.41
C GLY A 493 -11.01 -7.62 28.23
N GLU A 494 -12.25 -7.37 27.86
CA GLU A 494 -12.76 -6.02 27.56
C GLU A 494 -13.25 -5.35 28.84
N TYR A 495 -12.65 -4.20 29.16
CA TYR A 495 -13.11 -3.27 30.18
C TYR A 495 -13.93 -2.17 29.51
N LEU A 496 -15.05 -1.77 30.12
CA LEU A 496 -15.85 -0.64 29.68
C LEU A 496 -15.70 0.47 30.73
N VAL A 497 -15.24 1.66 30.35
CA VAL A 497 -15.15 2.81 31.23
C VAL A 497 -16.17 3.86 30.85
N GLU A 498 -16.98 4.29 31.82
CA GLU A 498 -17.86 5.45 31.74
C GLU A 498 -17.13 6.66 32.35
N LEU A 499 -16.97 7.71 31.52
CA LEU A 499 -16.38 8.99 31.93
C LEU A 499 -17.49 10.02 31.97
N THR A 500 -17.70 10.62 33.14
CA THR A 500 -18.74 11.65 33.35
C THR A 500 -18.05 12.98 33.66
N ASN A 501 -18.39 14.04 32.90
CA ASN A 501 -17.90 15.39 33.16
C ASN A 501 -18.67 16.07 34.28
N ASP A 502 -18.23 17.30 34.65
CA ASP A 502 -18.87 18.10 35.70
C ASP A 502 -20.33 18.53 35.37
N ASP A 503 -20.71 18.56 34.08
CA ASP A 503 -22.07 18.85 33.61
C ASP A 503 -22.99 17.62 33.67
N GLY A 504 -22.51 16.47 34.12
CA GLY A 504 -23.25 15.21 34.19
C GLY A 504 -23.39 14.50 32.85
N CYS A 505 -22.72 14.96 31.80
CA CYS A 505 -22.65 14.24 30.52
C CYS A 505 -21.62 13.12 30.60
N SER A 506 -21.99 11.90 30.22
CA SER A 506 -21.09 10.78 30.20
C SER A 506 -20.80 10.25 28.81
N THR A 507 -19.66 9.60 28.67
CA THR A 507 -19.25 8.86 27.47
C THR A 507 -18.65 7.51 27.86
N LEU A 508 -18.71 6.55 26.94
CA LEU A 508 -18.17 5.22 27.13
C LEU A 508 -16.93 5.02 26.26
N ARG A 509 -15.92 4.34 26.82
CA ARG A 509 -14.75 3.85 26.11
C ARG A 509 -14.51 2.38 26.45
N THR A 510 -13.92 1.66 25.52
CA THR A 510 -13.51 0.28 25.71
C THR A 510 -12.00 0.19 25.76
N LEU A 511 -11.48 -0.71 26.59
CA LEU A 511 -10.08 -1.05 26.73
C LEU A 511 -9.95 -2.56 26.74
N ASN A 512 -9.24 -3.14 25.78
CA ASN A 512 -8.90 -4.56 25.83
C ASN A 512 -7.59 -4.74 26.59
N VAL A 513 -7.62 -5.64 27.54
CA VAL A 513 -6.48 -6.03 28.36
C VAL A 513 -6.10 -7.46 28.00
N THR A 514 -4.84 -7.67 27.68
CA THR A 514 -4.31 -9.01 27.40
C THR A 514 -3.04 -9.25 28.20
N THR A 515 -2.79 -10.52 28.53
CA THR A 515 -1.47 -10.96 28.97
C THR A 515 -0.64 -11.27 27.73
N ALA A 516 0.49 -10.61 27.56
CA ALA A 516 1.42 -10.94 26.50
C ALA A 516 1.98 -12.34 26.75
N THR A 517 1.61 -13.29 25.94
CA THR A 517 2.36 -14.54 25.78
C THR A 517 3.53 -14.21 24.87
N ASP A 518 4.68 -13.93 25.49
CA ASP A 518 5.87 -13.52 24.75
C ASP A 518 6.63 -14.77 24.30
N ASP A 519 6.05 -15.46 23.33
CA ASP A 519 6.56 -16.73 22.83
C ASP A 519 7.63 -16.56 21.73
N SER A 520 7.93 -15.33 21.29
CA SER A 520 8.89 -15.12 20.20
C SER A 520 10.34 -15.39 20.57
N PHE A 521 10.71 -15.24 21.84
CA PHE A 521 12.06 -15.50 22.34
C PHE A 521 12.10 -16.82 23.12
N ALA A 522 12.54 -17.90 22.48
CA ALA A 522 12.72 -19.21 23.16
C ALA A 522 13.86 -19.15 24.18
N ARG A 523 14.98 -18.52 23.80
CA ARG A 523 16.16 -18.35 24.65
C ARG A 523 16.99 -17.15 24.17
N TYR A 524 17.63 -16.45 25.09
CA TYR A 524 18.68 -15.49 24.76
C TYR A 524 19.80 -15.52 25.80
N GLU A 525 21.02 -15.25 25.36
CA GLU A 525 22.22 -15.21 26.16
C GLU A 525 23.09 -14.02 25.74
N VAL A 526 23.60 -13.31 26.74
CA VAL A 526 24.48 -12.15 26.52
C VAL A 526 25.70 -12.36 27.44
N SER A 527 26.83 -12.77 26.86
CA SER A 527 28.03 -13.16 27.63
C SER A 527 29.34 -12.75 26.95
N PRO A 528 30.41 -12.41 27.72
CA PRO A 528 30.40 -12.26 29.17
C PRO A 528 29.68 -11.00 29.65
N ASN A 529 28.93 -11.08 30.72
CA ASN A 529 28.32 -9.92 31.36
C ASN A 529 28.49 -10.06 32.90
N PRO A 530 29.37 -9.28 33.54
CA PRO A 530 30.14 -8.13 33.00
C PRO A 530 31.29 -8.52 32.05
N THR A 531 31.58 -7.62 31.07
CA THR A 531 32.75 -7.73 30.21
C THR A 531 33.87 -6.79 30.67
N ARG A 532 35.15 -7.19 30.46
CA ARG A 532 36.34 -6.37 30.76
C ARG A 532 36.93 -5.72 29.51
N ASP A 533 36.92 -6.43 28.42
CA ASP A 533 37.49 -5.96 27.13
C ASP A 533 36.48 -5.22 26.25
N GLY A 534 35.22 -5.18 26.66
CA GLY A 534 34.13 -4.55 25.96
C GLY A 534 33.46 -5.44 24.91
N ASN A 535 33.96 -6.64 24.64
CA ASN A 535 33.34 -7.58 23.72
C ASN A 535 32.26 -8.39 24.42
N VAL A 536 31.11 -8.56 23.77
CA VAL A 536 29.98 -9.31 24.28
C VAL A 536 29.33 -10.09 23.14
N ASP A 537 29.25 -11.40 23.31
CA ASP A 537 28.51 -12.26 22.39
C ASP A 537 27.03 -12.28 22.78
N VAL A 538 26.18 -12.02 21.80
CA VAL A 538 24.72 -12.08 21.92
C VAL A 538 24.24 -13.27 21.10
N ARG A 539 23.51 -14.18 21.73
CA ARG A 539 22.88 -15.34 21.10
C ARG A 539 21.40 -15.29 21.41
N VAL A 540 20.59 -15.40 20.39
CA VAL A 540 19.14 -15.35 20.50
C VAL A 540 18.54 -16.52 19.70
N GLU A 541 17.71 -17.29 20.37
CA GLU A 541 16.91 -18.34 19.77
C GLU A 541 15.45 -17.90 19.80
N LEU A 542 14.81 -17.89 18.65
CA LEU A 542 13.40 -17.55 18.47
C LEU A 542 12.58 -18.84 18.30
N THR A 543 11.33 -18.80 18.71
CA THR A 543 10.39 -19.93 18.57
C THR A 543 10.09 -20.25 17.11
N GLU A 544 10.17 -19.25 16.24
CA GLU A 544 10.02 -19.38 14.78
C GLU A 544 11.05 -18.50 14.07
N ALA A 545 11.37 -18.86 12.82
CA ALA A 545 12.27 -18.04 12.00
C ALA A 545 11.68 -16.65 11.75
N ALA A 546 12.28 -15.61 12.34
CA ALA A 546 11.84 -14.24 12.26
C ALA A 546 13.03 -13.27 12.22
N PRO A 547 12.86 -12.04 11.69
CA PRO A 547 13.90 -11.02 11.75
C PRO A 547 14.13 -10.57 13.20
N LEU A 548 15.40 -10.37 13.56
CA LEU A 548 15.81 -9.84 14.86
C LEU A 548 16.43 -8.46 14.70
N ALA A 549 15.91 -7.47 15.41
CA ALA A 549 16.49 -6.14 15.51
C ALA A 549 17.12 -5.94 16.89
N LEU A 550 18.37 -5.46 16.90
CA LEU A 550 19.16 -5.16 18.08
C LEU A 550 19.41 -3.67 18.18
N PHE A 551 19.19 -3.08 19.34
CA PHE A 551 19.45 -1.66 19.61
C PHE A 551 20.31 -1.57 20.87
N LEU A 552 21.54 -1.08 20.73
CA LEU A 552 22.47 -0.88 21.84
C LEU A 552 22.47 0.57 22.28
N HIS A 553 22.09 0.82 23.51
CA HIS A 553 22.09 2.14 24.13
C HIS A 553 23.27 2.32 25.08
N ALA A 554 23.91 3.49 24.99
CA ALA A 554 25.00 3.91 25.87
C ALA A 554 24.55 4.19 27.30
N PRO A 555 25.49 4.36 28.25
CA PRO A 555 25.16 4.71 29.63
C PRO A 555 24.40 6.03 29.83
N ASP A 556 24.50 6.94 28.87
CA ASP A 556 23.75 8.20 28.81
C ASP A 556 22.40 8.10 28.09
N GLY A 557 22.02 6.90 27.61
CA GLY A 557 20.78 6.62 26.89
C GLY A 557 20.86 6.84 25.37
N ALA A 558 21.99 7.33 24.84
CA ALA A 558 22.15 7.49 23.40
C ALA A 558 22.16 6.14 22.68
N LEU A 559 21.52 6.07 21.52
CA LEU A 559 21.57 4.89 20.65
C LEU A 559 22.92 4.81 19.95
N LEU A 560 23.71 3.77 20.27
CA LEU A 560 25.06 3.58 19.74
C LEU A 560 25.08 2.74 18.46
N GLN A 561 24.29 1.68 18.44
CA GLN A 561 24.31 0.70 17.36
C GLN A 561 22.91 0.16 17.11
N THR A 562 22.57 0.00 15.84
CA THR A 562 21.38 -0.73 15.40
C THR A 562 21.80 -1.81 14.43
N GLU A 563 21.32 -3.02 14.63
CA GLU A 563 21.58 -4.16 13.77
C GLU A 563 20.26 -4.89 13.48
N VAL A 564 19.99 -5.18 12.21
CA VAL A 564 18.81 -5.95 11.79
C VAL A 564 19.30 -7.20 11.08
N ARG A 565 18.83 -8.36 11.53
CA ARG A 565 19.16 -9.68 10.99
C ARG A 565 18.00 -10.22 10.15
N GLU A 566 18.35 -10.94 9.09
CA GLU A 566 17.39 -11.66 8.25
C GLU A 566 16.61 -12.71 9.09
N PRO A 567 15.43 -13.15 8.61
CA PRO A 567 14.60 -14.10 9.33
C PRO A 567 15.29 -15.47 9.52
N GLU A 568 15.70 -15.77 10.74
CA GLU A 568 16.25 -17.05 11.18
C GLU A 568 15.70 -17.40 12.57
N SER A 569 15.73 -18.67 12.96
CA SER A 569 15.34 -19.11 14.32
C SER A 569 16.50 -18.98 15.31
N TYR A 570 17.73 -18.80 14.83
CA TYR A 570 18.93 -18.62 15.67
C TYR A 570 19.78 -17.48 15.13
N HIS A 571 20.08 -16.53 16.00
CA HIS A 571 20.90 -15.38 15.70
C HIS A 571 22.10 -15.31 16.65
N ALA A 572 23.28 -15.05 16.11
CA ALA A 572 24.47 -14.82 16.91
C ALA A 572 25.23 -13.61 16.36
N THR A 573 25.59 -12.69 17.26
CA THR A 573 26.39 -11.51 16.92
C THR A 573 27.31 -11.13 18.06
N ARG A 574 28.33 -10.32 17.74
CA ARG A 574 29.25 -9.75 18.74
C ARG A 574 29.10 -8.24 18.74
N LEU A 575 28.85 -7.69 19.92
CA LEU A 575 28.79 -6.26 20.16
C LEU A 575 30.07 -5.80 20.86
N TYR A 576 30.45 -4.53 20.58
CA TYR A 576 31.54 -3.88 21.25
C TYR A 576 31.05 -2.66 22.04
N LEU A 577 31.36 -2.63 23.33
CA LEU A 577 31.00 -1.53 24.25
C LEU A 577 32.23 -0.61 24.41
N PRO A 578 32.19 0.64 23.91
CA PRO A 578 33.40 1.46 23.80
C PRO A 578 33.95 2.03 25.11
N VAL A 579 33.08 2.22 26.13
CA VAL A 579 33.49 2.83 27.42
C VAL A 579 33.01 2.00 28.62
N VAL A 580 33.64 2.17 29.78
CA VAL A 580 33.17 1.57 31.03
C VAL A 580 31.81 2.16 31.40
N GLY A 581 30.85 1.31 31.76
CA GLY A 581 29.50 1.76 32.09
C GLY A 581 28.43 0.69 31.97
N VAL A 582 27.18 1.13 32.09
CA VAL A 582 25.98 0.30 31.99
C VAL A 582 25.29 0.57 30.66
N TYR A 583 25.16 -0.43 29.84
CA TYR A 583 24.48 -0.40 28.56
C TYR A 583 23.16 -1.12 28.61
N ILE A 584 22.22 -0.74 27.77
CA ILE A 584 20.97 -1.46 27.56
C ILE A 584 20.95 -1.99 26.12
N LEU A 585 20.87 -3.30 26.01
CA LEU A 585 20.60 -3.97 24.73
C LEU A 585 19.11 -4.25 24.65
N GLU A 586 18.43 -3.63 23.71
CA GLU A 586 17.05 -3.95 23.37
C GLU A 586 17.05 -4.88 22.14
N MET A 587 16.31 -5.98 22.23
CA MET A 587 16.11 -6.97 21.18
C MET A 587 14.64 -6.96 20.79
N ARG A 588 14.34 -6.91 19.47
CA ARG A 588 12.97 -6.95 18.95
C ARG A 588 12.82 -8.01 17.88
N SER A 589 11.74 -8.77 17.95
CA SER A 589 11.33 -9.70 16.91
C SER A 589 9.79 -9.63 16.77
N GLY A 590 9.31 -9.07 15.65
CA GLY A 590 7.90 -8.71 15.51
C GLY A 590 7.48 -7.66 16.55
N GLU A 591 6.46 -7.97 17.33
CA GLU A 591 5.98 -7.13 18.44
C GLU A 591 6.70 -7.43 19.77
N ALA A 592 7.41 -8.56 19.84
CA ALA A 592 8.09 -8.98 21.05
C ALA A 592 9.37 -8.18 21.30
N ARG A 593 9.59 -7.79 22.57
CA ARG A 593 10.75 -7.01 23.01
C ARG A 593 11.40 -7.65 24.23
N ARG A 594 12.74 -7.61 24.24
CA ARG A 594 13.55 -7.98 25.40
C ARG A 594 14.62 -6.92 25.62
N SER A 595 14.88 -6.59 26.88
CA SER A 595 15.96 -5.66 27.24
C SER A 595 16.92 -6.35 28.22
N VAL A 596 18.21 -6.24 27.93
CA VAL A 596 19.28 -6.81 28.75
C VAL A 596 20.23 -5.71 29.17
N LYS A 597 20.50 -5.64 30.48
CA LYS A 597 21.52 -4.74 31.04
C LYS A 597 22.90 -5.39 30.88
N ILE A 598 23.82 -4.71 30.23
CA ILE A 598 25.19 -5.14 30.02
C ILE A 598 26.14 -4.21 30.78
N ILE A 599 27.09 -4.78 31.50
CA ILE A 599 28.04 -4.02 32.29
C ILE A 599 29.45 -4.18 31.73
N ARG A 600 30.09 -3.08 31.33
CA ARG A 600 31.53 -3.01 31.05
C ARG A 600 32.26 -2.49 32.30
N ARG A 601 33.27 -3.25 32.78
CA ARG A 601 34.12 -2.90 33.92
C ARG A 601 35.54 -2.55 33.50
#